data_5aa9626742738ecf722dc6111c26de16
#
_entry.id   5aa9626742738ecf722dc6111c26de16
#
_cell.length_a   1.000
_cell.length_b   1.000
_cell.length_c   1.000
_cell.angle_alpha   90.00
_cell.angle_beta   90.00
_cell.angle_gamma   90.00
#
_symmetry.space_group_name_H-M   'P 1'
#
loop_
_entity.id
_entity.type
_entity.pdbx_description
1 polymer ?
#
loop_
_entity_poly.entity_id
_entity_poly.type
_entity_poly.pdbx_seq_one_letter_code
_entity_poly.pdbx_strand_id
1 'polypeptide(L)'
;MLAQRTIRNKTSATGVGLHTGKKATLTLHPADPNTGILFRRKDGDRVVEIPAQANYVGDTTLSTTLEHDGAEIATIEHLMSALAGIGVDNCIIDCDGPEIPIMEGSSTRFVFLIQAAGIVEQSAVKKFIYVTKSVQVQRDDAVAKIKPYKGFRVSFGLEFDHPVYKKYPQTASIDFSQTSFIRQVSRARTFGVYSELETVSYTHLRAHETCADLVCRLLLEK
;
A
#
# COMPACT_ATOMS: atom_id res chain seq x y z
N MET A 1 -11.37 -22.82 -11.36
CA MET A 1 -10.93 -21.43 -11.67
C MET A 1 -11.02 -20.63 -10.39
N LEU A 2 -10.08 -19.70 -10.15
CA LEU A 2 -10.16 -18.86 -8.96
C LEU A 2 -11.23 -17.77 -9.16
N ALA A 3 -12.07 -17.57 -8.15
CA ALA A 3 -13.08 -16.53 -8.16
C ALA A 3 -12.50 -15.17 -7.74
N GLN A 4 -13.08 -14.07 -8.23
CA GLN A 4 -12.83 -12.74 -7.70
C GLN A 4 -13.34 -12.65 -6.27
N ARG A 5 -12.83 -11.71 -5.49
CA ARG A 5 -13.14 -11.54 -4.07
C ARG A 5 -13.38 -10.08 -3.73
N THR A 6 -14.34 -9.86 -2.84
CA THR A 6 -14.62 -8.55 -2.23
C THR A 6 -14.75 -8.70 -0.71
N ILE A 7 -14.83 -7.60 0.01
CA ILE A 7 -15.18 -7.63 1.44
C ILE A 7 -16.69 -7.91 1.62
N ARG A 8 -17.06 -8.57 2.71
CA ARG A 8 -18.48 -8.90 3.00
C ARG A 8 -19.24 -7.70 3.53
N ASN A 9 -18.65 -7.00 4.48
CA ASN A 9 -19.28 -5.90 5.19
C ASN A 9 -18.48 -4.61 5.02
N LYS A 10 -19.20 -3.49 5.05
CA LYS A 10 -18.58 -2.18 5.17
C LYS A 10 -17.74 -2.08 6.44
N THR A 11 -16.58 -1.45 6.36
CA THR A 11 -15.70 -1.20 7.50
C THR A 11 -15.03 0.17 7.38
N SER A 12 -14.68 0.77 8.49
CA SER A 12 -14.09 2.12 8.50
C SER A 12 -12.96 2.23 9.50
N ALA A 13 -12.02 3.12 9.21
CA ALA A 13 -10.97 3.53 10.13
C ALA A 13 -10.72 5.03 9.97
N THR A 14 -10.33 5.67 11.07
CA THR A 14 -9.94 7.08 11.09
C THR A 14 -8.51 7.19 11.59
N GLY A 15 -7.73 8.04 10.98
CA GLY A 15 -6.35 8.30 11.36
C GLY A 15 -5.85 9.62 10.79
N VAL A 16 -4.54 9.77 10.72
CA VAL A 16 -3.86 10.99 10.26
C VAL A 16 -2.99 10.63 9.05
N GLY A 17 -2.94 11.50 8.05
CA GLY A 17 -2.02 11.38 6.93
C GLY A 17 -0.58 11.61 7.39
N LEU A 18 0.38 10.86 6.83
CA LEU A 18 1.79 10.95 7.18
C LEU A 18 2.38 12.31 6.77
N HIS A 19 2.11 12.73 5.55
CA HIS A 19 2.69 13.92 4.95
C HIS A 19 1.86 15.18 5.23
N THR A 20 0.53 15.05 5.18
CA THR A 20 -0.38 16.19 5.38
C THR A 20 -0.65 16.51 6.84
N GLY A 21 -0.48 15.53 7.75
CA GLY A 21 -0.89 15.66 9.14
C GLY A 21 -2.40 15.83 9.34
N LYS A 22 -3.20 15.77 8.26
CA LYS A 22 -4.64 15.94 8.32
C LYS A 22 -5.34 14.66 8.74
N LYS A 23 -6.37 14.80 9.55
CA LYS A 23 -7.26 13.69 9.90
C LYS A 23 -8.06 13.27 8.67
N ALA A 24 -8.14 11.99 8.41
CA ALA A 24 -8.94 11.40 7.36
C ALA A 24 -9.68 10.16 7.85
N THR A 25 -10.87 9.96 7.31
CA THR A 25 -11.68 8.75 7.52
C THR A 25 -11.70 7.96 6.23
N LEU A 26 -11.25 6.72 6.36
CA LEU A 26 -11.26 5.72 5.31
C LEU A 26 -12.45 4.80 5.53
N THR A 27 -13.23 4.55 4.48
CA THR A 27 -14.32 3.58 4.51
C THR A 27 -14.22 2.64 3.33
N LEU A 28 -14.13 1.34 3.61
CA LEU A 28 -14.13 0.29 2.61
C LEU A 28 -15.55 -0.25 2.45
N HIS A 29 -15.98 -0.42 1.22
CA HIS A 29 -17.27 -0.99 0.86
C HIS A 29 -17.09 -2.23 -0.02
N PRO A 30 -18.01 -3.22 0.09
CA PRO A 30 -18.12 -4.24 -0.94
C PRO A 30 -18.32 -3.59 -2.32
N ALA A 31 -17.81 -4.27 -3.34
CA ALA A 31 -17.97 -3.82 -4.72
C ALA A 31 -18.39 -4.98 -5.61
N ASP A 32 -19.07 -4.68 -6.71
CA ASP A 32 -19.50 -5.67 -7.69
C ASP A 32 -18.31 -6.33 -8.40
N PRO A 33 -18.51 -7.53 -8.96
CA PRO A 33 -17.48 -8.17 -9.79
C PRO A 33 -16.98 -7.25 -10.92
N ASN A 34 -15.69 -7.27 -11.18
CA ASN A 34 -14.98 -6.47 -12.18
C ASN A 34 -14.92 -4.95 -11.93
N THR A 35 -15.31 -4.48 -10.75
CA THR A 35 -15.13 -3.08 -10.34
C THR A 35 -13.64 -2.74 -10.21
N GLY A 36 -12.82 -3.68 -9.73
CA GLY A 36 -11.45 -3.39 -9.30
C GLY A 36 -11.41 -2.62 -7.99
N ILE A 37 -10.30 -1.96 -7.72
CA ILE A 37 -10.17 -1.05 -6.57
C ILE A 37 -10.47 0.36 -7.05
N LEU A 38 -11.51 0.96 -6.47
CA LEU A 38 -12.02 2.28 -6.84
C LEU A 38 -11.99 3.21 -5.63
N PHE A 39 -11.21 4.26 -5.69
CA PHE A 39 -11.22 5.31 -4.68
C PHE A 39 -12.29 6.35 -4.99
N ARG A 40 -12.97 6.82 -3.95
CA ARG A 40 -13.89 7.95 -4.02
C ARG A 40 -13.41 9.04 -3.07
N ARG A 41 -12.87 10.10 -3.65
CA ARG A 41 -12.40 11.27 -2.92
C ARG A 41 -13.56 12.23 -2.71
N LYS A 42 -13.87 12.50 -1.44
CA LYS A 42 -14.86 13.51 -1.07
C LYS A 42 -14.16 14.85 -0.86
N ASP A 43 -14.58 15.85 -1.59
CA ASP A 43 -14.11 17.24 -1.49
C ASP A 43 -15.31 18.18 -1.44
N GLY A 44 -15.76 18.50 -0.22
CA GLY A 44 -17.04 19.16 0.00
C GLY A 44 -18.20 18.30 -0.49
N ASP A 45 -19.04 18.89 -1.34
CA ASP A 45 -20.18 18.19 -1.97
C ASP A 45 -19.78 17.37 -3.21
N ARG A 46 -18.54 17.51 -3.68
CA ARG A 46 -18.05 16.79 -4.84
C ARG A 46 -17.49 15.43 -4.42
N VAL A 47 -17.82 14.40 -5.19
CA VAL A 47 -17.21 13.07 -5.09
C VAL A 47 -16.54 12.77 -6.42
N VAL A 48 -15.24 12.52 -6.39
CA VAL A 48 -14.46 12.13 -7.57
C VAL A 48 -14.06 10.67 -7.45
N GLU A 49 -14.36 9.88 -8.47
CA GLU A 49 -13.96 8.49 -8.55
C GLU A 49 -12.60 8.35 -9.25
N ILE A 50 -11.67 7.66 -8.61
CA ILE A 50 -10.31 7.47 -9.10
C ILE A 50 -10.00 5.97 -9.07
N PRO A 51 -9.99 5.29 -10.24
CA PRO A 51 -9.59 3.89 -10.30
C PRO A 51 -8.12 3.70 -9.91
N ALA A 52 -7.84 2.66 -9.12
CA ALA A 52 -6.46 2.32 -8.75
C ALA A 52 -5.74 1.63 -9.91
N GLN A 53 -5.42 2.37 -10.95
CA GLN A 53 -4.75 1.93 -12.16
C GLN A 53 -3.54 2.81 -12.46
N ALA A 54 -2.56 2.25 -13.15
CA ALA A 54 -1.28 2.92 -13.42
C ALA A 54 -1.40 4.27 -14.15
N ASN A 55 -2.41 4.42 -15.00
CA ASN A 55 -2.67 5.65 -15.73
C ASN A 55 -3.24 6.80 -14.88
N TYR A 56 -3.63 6.52 -13.64
CA TYR A 56 -4.06 7.54 -12.66
C TYR A 56 -2.98 7.84 -11.62
N VAL A 57 -1.80 7.22 -11.72
CA VAL A 57 -0.68 7.54 -10.84
C VAL A 57 -0.09 8.89 -11.25
N GLY A 58 -0.13 9.85 -10.34
CA GLY A 58 0.45 11.18 -10.46
C GLY A 58 1.79 11.28 -9.74
N ASP A 59 1.87 12.12 -8.71
CA ASP A 59 3.10 12.28 -7.93
C ASP A 59 3.49 10.99 -7.21
N THR A 60 4.80 10.70 -7.26
CA THR A 60 5.41 9.55 -6.58
C THR A 60 6.54 9.99 -5.63
N THR A 61 6.59 11.26 -5.29
CA THR A 61 7.54 11.80 -4.32
C THR A 61 7.15 11.38 -2.92
N LEU A 62 7.97 10.54 -2.28
CA LEU A 62 7.79 9.98 -0.93
C LEU A 62 6.55 9.09 -0.71
N SER A 63 5.59 9.08 -1.63
CA SER A 63 4.40 8.22 -1.58
C SER A 63 3.82 8.00 -2.98
N THR A 64 2.89 7.07 -3.12
CA THR A 64 2.13 6.91 -4.37
C THR A 64 0.83 7.68 -4.28
N THR A 65 0.62 8.63 -5.21
CA THR A 65 -0.60 9.43 -5.31
C THR A 65 -1.40 9.03 -6.56
N LEU A 66 -2.70 8.89 -6.41
CA LEU A 66 -3.64 8.78 -7.52
C LEU A 66 -4.29 10.15 -7.77
N GLU A 67 -4.39 10.51 -9.04
CA GLU A 67 -4.93 11.80 -9.48
C GLU A 67 -5.97 11.61 -10.59
N HIS A 68 -7.08 12.30 -10.47
CA HIS A 68 -8.13 12.36 -11.49
C HIS A 68 -9.00 13.60 -11.31
N ASP A 69 -9.33 14.29 -12.39
CA ASP A 69 -10.23 15.43 -12.42
C ASP A 69 -9.95 16.49 -11.32
N GLY A 70 -8.66 16.75 -11.06
CA GLY A 70 -8.24 17.73 -10.05
C GLY A 70 -8.40 17.27 -8.60
N ALA A 71 -8.77 16.01 -8.37
CA ALA A 71 -8.75 15.40 -7.06
C ALA A 71 -7.55 14.43 -6.93
N GLU A 72 -7.02 14.32 -5.71
CA GLU A 72 -5.89 13.47 -5.40
C GLU A 72 -6.12 12.65 -4.13
N ILE A 73 -5.51 11.48 -4.07
CA ILE A 73 -5.39 10.65 -2.87
C ILE A 73 -3.97 10.13 -2.79
N ALA A 74 -3.23 10.58 -1.78
CA ALA A 74 -1.84 10.20 -1.55
C ALA A 74 -1.70 9.00 -0.59
N THR A 75 -0.51 8.41 -0.55
CA THR A 75 -0.09 7.34 0.39
C THR A 75 -0.98 6.10 0.32
N ILE A 76 -1.30 5.67 -0.91
CA ILE A 76 -2.21 4.51 -1.12
C ILE A 76 -1.51 3.16 -0.93
N GLU A 77 -0.17 3.09 -0.93
CA GLU A 77 0.64 1.87 -1.02
C GLU A 77 0.38 0.86 0.10
N HIS A 78 0.20 1.30 1.34
CA HIS A 78 -0.02 0.40 2.48
C HIS A 78 -1.39 -0.30 2.40
N LEU A 79 -2.43 0.43 2.00
CA LEU A 79 -3.76 -0.10 1.79
C LEU A 79 -3.81 -1.02 0.56
N MET A 80 -3.22 -0.59 -0.56
CA MET A 80 -3.15 -1.41 -1.78
C MET A 80 -2.37 -2.69 -1.55
N SER A 81 -1.28 -2.63 -0.78
CA SER A 81 -0.51 -3.80 -0.36
C SER A 81 -1.38 -4.78 0.46
N ALA A 82 -2.19 -4.29 1.39
CA ALA A 82 -3.09 -5.13 2.17
C ALA A 82 -4.17 -5.81 1.30
N LEU A 83 -4.84 -5.05 0.42
CA LEU A 83 -5.87 -5.58 -0.48
C LEU A 83 -5.30 -6.66 -1.41
N ALA A 84 -4.17 -6.37 -2.06
CA ALA A 84 -3.49 -7.32 -2.94
C ALA A 84 -2.98 -8.55 -2.18
N GLY A 85 -2.35 -8.34 -1.01
CA GLY A 85 -1.75 -9.41 -0.21
C GLY A 85 -2.75 -10.39 0.37
N ILE A 86 -4.01 -9.95 0.62
CA ILE A 86 -5.11 -10.81 1.07
C ILE A 86 -5.91 -11.35 -0.13
N GLY A 87 -5.75 -10.75 -1.30
CA GLY A 87 -6.40 -11.17 -2.54
C GLY A 87 -7.82 -10.63 -2.71
N VAL A 88 -8.09 -9.40 -2.28
CA VAL A 88 -9.31 -8.64 -2.59
C VAL A 88 -9.15 -8.04 -3.99
N ASP A 89 -10.09 -8.34 -4.87
CA ASP A 89 -10.08 -7.88 -6.26
C ASP A 89 -10.95 -6.64 -6.47
N ASN A 90 -12.06 -6.55 -5.72
CA ASN A 90 -13.06 -5.50 -5.90
C ASN A 90 -13.37 -4.83 -4.56
N CYS A 91 -13.16 -3.52 -4.48
CA CYS A 91 -13.47 -2.73 -3.29
C CYS A 91 -13.66 -1.27 -3.67
N ILE A 92 -14.72 -0.63 -3.14
CA ILE A 92 -14.89 0.82 -3.22
C ILE A 92 -14.37 1.42 -1.92
N ILE A 93 -13.59 2.48 -2.03
CA ILE A 93 -12.86 3.09 -0.92
C ILE A 93 -13.18 4.57 -0.86
N ASP A 94 -14.00 4.97 0.12
CA ASP A 94 -14.25 6.38 0.41
C ASP A 94 -13.13 6.95 1.27
N CYS A 95 -12.62 8.12 0.91
CA CYS A 95 -11.69 8.90 1.71
C CYS A 95 -12.12 10.36 1.74
N ASP A 96 -12.31 10.92 2.93
CA ASP A 96 -12.68 12.33 3.14
C ASP A 96 -11.45 13.26 3.23
N GLY A 97 -10.24 12.71 3.27
CA GLY A 97 -8.98 13.44 3.29
C GLY A 97 -8.18 13.29 1.97
N PRO A 98 -7.17 14.13 1.74
CA PRO A 98 -6.30 14.06 0.57
C PRO A 98 -5.29 12.92 0.64
N GLU A 99 -5.21 12.23 1.77
CA GLU A 99 -4.22 11.21 2.05
C GLU A 99 -4.84 10.06 2.83
N ILE A 100 -4.45 8.82 2.49
CA ILE A 100 -4.85 7.63 3.26
C ILE A 100 -4.19 7.70 4.65
N PRO A 101 -4.94 7.45 5.74
CA PRO A 101 -4.36 7.42 7.09
C PRO A 101 -3.18 6.45 7.18
N ILE A 102 -2.04 6.92 7.71
CA ILE A 102 -0.83 6.08 7.81
C ILE A 102 -0.96 4.97 8.84
N MET A 103 -1.89 5.09 9.76
CA MET A 103 -2.10 4.18 10.89
C MET A 103 -0.82 4.07 11.74
N GLU A 104 -0.24 2.87 11.83
CA GLU A 104 1.04 2.64 12.51
C GLU A 104 2.23 2.47 11.53
N GLY A 105 2.04 2.86 10.27
CA GLY A 105 3.08 2.85 9.25
C GLY A 105 3.29 1.51 8.55
N SER A 106 2.38 0.53 8.73
CA SER A 106 2.42 -0.76 8.02
C SER A 106 1.08 -1.10 7.38
N SER A 107 1.03 -2.16 6.59
CA SER A 107 -0.23 -2.68 6.05
C SER A 107 -1.02 -3.55 7.05
N THR A 108 -0.48 -3.86 8.22
CA THR A 108 -1.10 -4.78 9.20
C THR A 108 -2.47 -4.30 9.67
N ARG A 109 -2.65 -3.01 9.95
CA ARG A 109 -3.95 -2.47 10.38
C ARG A 109 -5.01 -2.60 9.30
N PHE A 110 -4.64 -2.38 8.06
CA PHE A 110 -5.55 -2.59 6.93
C PHE A 110 -5.88 -4.07 6.74
N VAL A 111 -4.92 -4.97 6.94
CA VAL A 111 -5.15 -6.43 6.95
C VAL A 111 -6.22 -6.79 7.99
N PHE A 112 -6.08 -6.33 9.23
CA PHE A 112 -7.07 -6.56 10.28
C PHE A 112 -8.44 -5.99 9.93
N LEU A 113 -8.50 -4.78 9.39
CA LEU A 113 -9.72 -4.11 8.98
C LEU A 113 -10.48 -4.94 7.93
N ILE A 114 -9.76 -5.40 6.89
CA ILE A 114 -10.31 -6.21 5.81
C ILE A 114 -10.76 -7.60 6.31
N GLN A 115 -9.94 -8.24 7.15
CA GLN A 115 -10.29 -9.55 7.72
C GLN A 115 -11.52 -9.46 8.65
N ALA A 116 -11.62 -8.41 9.46
CA ALA A 116 -12.77 -8.17 10.33
C ALA A 116 -14.06 -7.91 9.53
N ALA A 117 -13.94 -7.25 8.36
CA ALA A 117 -15.06 -7.07 7.43
C ALA A 117 -15.53 -8.40 6.80
N GLY A 118 -14.69 -9.43 6.84
CA GLY A 118 -14.90 -10.70 6.15
C GLY A 118 -14.62 -10.58 4.65
N ILE A 119 -14.31 -11.70 4.01
CA ILE A 119 -14.03 -11.78 2.57
C ILE A 119 -14.97 -12.79 1.95
N VAL A 120 -15.52 -12.48 0.78
CA VAL A 120 -16.43 -13.35 0.04
C VAL A 120 -15.96 -13.53 -1.40
N GLU A 121 -16.15 -14.71 -1.93
CA GLU A 121 -15.98 -15.02 -3.35
C GLU A 121 -17.17 -14.52 -4.16
N GLN A 122 -16.90 -14.11 -5.38
CA GLN A 122 -17.88 -13.57 -6.32
C GLN A 122 -18.03 -14.50 -7.54
N SER A 123 -19.07 -14.30 -8.31
CA SER A 123 -19.38 -15.15 -9.48
C SER A 123 -18.40 -14.99 -10.65
N ALA A 124 -17.65 -13.90 -10.70
CA ALA A 124 -16.70 -13.65 -11.77
C ALA A 124 -15.35 -14.33 -11.54
N VAL A 125 -14.73 -14.76 -12.62
CA VAL A 125 -13.39 -15.37 -12.60
C VAL A 125 -12.31 -14.31 -12.40
N LYS A 126 -11.32 -14.61 -11.56
CA LYS A 126 -10.17 -13.75 -11.33
C LYS A 126 -9.33 -13.60 -12.61
N LYS A 127 -8.95 -12.38 -12.91
CA LYS A 127 -8.10 -12.05 -14.07
C LYS A 127 -6.64 -12.07 -13.65
N PHE A 128 -5.77 -12.64 -14.46
CA PHE A 128 -4.34 -12.68 -14.26
C PHE A 128 -3.61 -12.09 -15.46
N ILE A 129 -2.53 -11.36 -15.19
CA ILE A 129 -1.57 -10.95 -16.19
C ILE A 129 -0.51 -12.04 -16.29
N TYR A 130 -0.38 -12.66 -17.45
CA TYR A 130 0.65 -13.64 -17.75
C TYR A 130 1.81 -12.98 -18.50
N VAL A 131 2.98 -12.94 -17.89
CA VAL A 131 4.18 -12.34 -18.48
C VAL A 131 4.85 -13.35 -19.39
N THR A 132 4.90 -13.08 -20.70
CA THR A 132 5.47 -13.98 -21.71
C THR A 132 6.93 -13.69 -22.06
N LYS A 133 7.39 -12.45 -21.83
CA LYS A 133 8.77 -12.02 -22.07
C LYS A 133 9.24 -11.05 -21.00
N SER A 134 10.56 -10.96 -20.83
CA SER A 134 11.13 -9.97 -19.92
C SER A 134 10.95 -8.57 -20.47
N VAL A 135 10.52 -7.66 -19.60
CA VAL A 135 10.42 -6.21 -19.87
C VAL A 135 11.17 -5.48 -18.78
N GLN A 136 11.92 -4.46 -19.13
CA GLN A 136 12.70 -3.63 -18.20
C GLN A 136 12.51 -2.16 -18.56
N VAL A 137 12.39 -1.33 -17.55
CA VAL A 137 12.43 0.12 -17.64
C VAL A 137 13.50 0.62 -16.70
N GLN A 138 14.26 1.59 -17.13
CA GLN A 138 15.29 2.25 -16.33
C GLN A 138 15.06 3.76 -16.35
N ARG A 139 15.19 4.37 -15.21
CA ARG A 139 15.18 5.82 -15.03
C ARG A 139 16.29 6.18 -14.03
N ASP A 140 17.28 6.93 -14.49
CA ASP A 140 18.49 7.22 -13.73
C ASP A 140 19.11 5.92 -13.18
N ASP A 141 19.29 5.79 -11.87
CA ASP A 141 19.84 4.60 -11.22
C ASP A 141 18.74 3.56 -10.83
N ALA A 142 17.48 3.91 -11.02
CA ALA A 142 16.38 3.02 -10.70
C ALA A 142 16.01 2.08 -11.88
N VAL A 143 15.84 0.80 -11.59
CA VAL A 143 15.48 -0.22 -12.58
C VAL A 143 14.24 -0.97 -12.11
N ALA A 144 13.20 -1.01 -12.96
CA ALA A 144 12.05 -1.89 -12.80
C ALA A 144 12.05 -2.99 -13.87
N LYS A 145 11.92 -4.25 -13.46
CA LYS A 145 11.97 -5.40 -14.37
C LYS A 145 10.88 -6.40 -14.07
N ILE A 146 10.14 -6.82 -15.10
CA ILE A 146 9.15 -7.89 -15.04
C ILE A 146 9.66 -9.05 -15.89
N LYS A 147 9.61 -10.29 -15.35
CA LYS A 147 10.08 -11.52 -16.03
C LYS A 147 8.99 -12.60 -15.99
N PRO A 148 8.98 -13.52 -16.97
CA PRO A 148 8.19 -14.74 -16.86
C PRO A 148 8.52 -15.51 -15.57
N TYR A 149 7.49 -15.91 -14.85
CA TYR A 149 7.64 -16.69 -13.62
C TYR A 149 6.38 -17.53 -13.37
N LYS A 150 6.56 -18.75 -12.86
CA LYS A 150 5.42 -19.60 -12.50
C LYS A 150 4.98 -19.28 -11.06
N GLY A 151 4.13 -18.27 -10.91
CA GLY A 151 3.67 -17.75 -9.63
C GLY A 151 3.82 -16.23 -9.59
N PHE A 152 3.91 -15.66 -8.39
CA PHE A 152 4.15 -14.25 -8.17
C PHE A 152 5.30 -14.05 -7.19
N ARG A 153 6.40 -13.49 -7.66
CA ARG A 153 7.59 -13.17 -6.87
C ARG A 153 7.92 -11.69 -7.02
N VAL A 154 8.19 -11.02 -5.93
CA VAL A 154 8.74 -9.67 -5.91
C VAL A 154 10.12 -9.70 -5.30
N SER A 155 11.08 -9.10 -5.99
CA SER A 155 12.41 -8.82 -5.48
C SER A 155 12.62 -7.32 -5.49
N PHE A 156 13.10 -6.79 -4.39
CA PHE A 156 13.30 -5.37 -4.20
C PHE A 156 14.68 -5.11 -3.61
N GLY A 157 15.39 -4.12 -4.13
CA GLY A 157 16.67 -3.62 -3.60
C GLY A 157 16.57 -2.13 -3.36
N LEU A 158 17.07 -1.69 -2.22
CA LEU A 158 17.22 -0.30 -1.84
C LEU A 158 18.68 -0.05 -1.46
N GLU A 159 19.23 1.06 -1.88
CA GLU A 159 20.56 1.51 -1.45
C GLU A 159 20.39 2.80 -0.65
N PHE A 160 20.67 2.71 0.65
CA PHE A 160 20.73 3.87 1.53
C PHE A 160 22.17 4.15 1.94
N ASP A 161 22.65 5.34 1.68
CA ASP A 161 23.95 5.80 2.16
C ASP A 161 23.89 6.22 3.63
N HIS A 162 23.58 5.26 4.49
CA HIS A 162 23.51 5.46 5.92
C HIS A 162 24.25 4.33 6.67
N PRO A 163 25.09 4.62 7.69
CA PRO A 163 25.91 3.61 8.37
C PRO A 163 25.12 2.45 8.98
N VAL A 164 23.90 2.68 9.43
CA VAL A 164 23.03 1.62 9.99
C VAL A 164 22.57 0.67 8.89
N TYR A 165 22.10 1.21 7.75
CA TYR A 165 21.59 0.38 6.65
C TYR A 165 22.68 -0.40 5.94
N LYS A 166 23.90 0.11 5.86
CA LYS A 166 25.06 -0.61 5.28
C LYS A 166 25.41 -1.91 6.02
N LYS A 167 24.96 -2.09 7.27
CA LYS A 167 25.20 -3.30 8.07
C LYS A 167 24.23 -4.42 7.76
N TYR A 168 23.15 -4.19 7.03
CA TYR A 168 22.10 -5.15 6.77
C TYR A 168 21.91 -5.39 5.27
N PRO A 169 21.38 -6.57 4.87
CA PRO A 169 21.01 -6.80 3.47
C PRO A 169 20.00 -5.76 3.00
N GLN A 170 20.31 -5.06 1.92
CA GLN A 170 19.44 -4.06 1.32
C GLN A 170 18.58 -4.64 0.19
N THR A 171 18.48 -5.96 0.12
CA THR A 171 17.67 -6.68 -0.87
C THR A 171 16.73 -7.66 -0.18
N ALA A 172 15.52 -7.79 -0.69
CA ALA A 172 14.56 -8.79 -0.26
C ALA A 172 13.90 -9.45 -1.48
N SER A 173 13.59 -10.75 -1.37
CA SER A 173 12.86 -11.48 -2.39
C SER A 173 11.81 -12.38 -1.74
N ILE A 174 10.56 -12.25 -2.15
CA ILE A 174 9.42 -12.95 -1.56
C ILE A 174 8.57 -13.58 -2.66
N ASP A 175 8.31 -14.87 -2.51
CA ASP A 175 7.26 -15.58 -3.24
C ASP A 175 5.92 -15.36 -2.53
N PHE A 176 4.99 -14.70 -3.20
CA PHE A 176 3.73 -14.31 -2.58
C PHE A 176 2.76 -15.49 -2.47
N SER A 177 2.46 -15.84 -1.23
CA SER A 177 1.23 -16.47 -0.80
C SER A 177 0.58 -15.57 0.23
N GLN A 178 -0.71 -15.76 0.50
CA GLN A 178 -1.41 -15.01 1.55
C GLN A 178 -0.69 -15.14 2.90
N THR A 179 -0.20 -16.32 3.23
CA THR A 179 0.54 -16.58 4.47
C THR A 179 1.88 -15.85 4.50
N SER A 180 2.63 -15.84 3.41
CA SER A 180 3.92 -15.14 3.31
C SER A 180 3.73 -13.63 3.43
N PHE A 181 2.69 -13.06 2.78
CA PHE A 181 2.38 -11.64 2.90
C PHE A 181 2.12 -11.24 4.35
N ILE A 182 1.21 -11.92 5.04
CA ILE A 182 0.85 -11.58 6.43
C ILE A 182 2.03 -11.71 7.38
N ARG A 183 2.87 -12.74 7.22
CA ARG A 183 3.99 -13.00 8.13
C ARG A 183 5.21 -12.14 7.86
N GLN A 184 5.53 -11.91 6.59
CA GLN A 184 6.84 -11.39 6.17
C GLN A 184 6.77 -9.95 5.67
N VAL A 185 5.62 -9.51 5.13
CA VAL A 185 5.50 -8.21 4.48
C VAL A 185 4.60 -7.25 5.25
N SER A 186 3.41 -7.71 5.70
CA SER A 186 2.40 -6.81 6.24
C SER A 186 2.86 -5.99 7.45
N ARG A 187 3.84 -6.50 8.20
CA ARG A 187 4.41 -5.85 9.39
C ARG A 187 5.55 -4.89 9.08
N ALA A 188 6.04 -4.87 7.84
CA ALA A 188 7.08 -3.94 7.45
C ALA A 188 6.54 -2.51 7.56
N ARG A 189 7.27 -1.66 8.28
CA ARG A 189 6.90 -0.26 8.51
C ARG A 189 7.67 0.66 7.59
N THR A 190 7.03 1.75 7.20
CA THR A 190 7.73 2.88 6.62
C THR A 190 8.67 3.52 7.67
N PHE A 191 9.74 4.12 7.21
CA PHE A 191 10.71 4.83 8.05
C PHE A 191 11.03 6.19 7.44
N GLY A 192 11.52 7.12 8.24
CA GLY A 192 12.07 8.39 7.81
C GLY A 192 13.42 8.62 8.48
N VAL A 193 14.31 9.35 7.82
CA VAL A 193 15.59 9.76 8.39
C VAL A 193 15.37 11.02 9.21
N TYR A 194 16.02 11.13 10.38
CA TYR A 194 15.82 12.27 11.29
C TYR A 194 16.02 13.64 10.63
N SER A 195 16.96 13.74 9.69
CA SER A 195 17.20 14.96 8.91
C SER A 195 16.03 15.35 7.99
N GLU A 196 15.17 14.40 7.61
CA GLU A 196 13.99 14.66 6.79
C GLU A 196 12.79 15.10 7.65
N LEU A 197 12.84 14.85 8.97
CA LEU A 197 11.77 15.22 9.91
C LEU A 197 11.61 16.75 10.06
N GLU A 198 12.67 17.54 9.75
CA GLU A 198 12.60 18.99 9.77
C GLU A 198 11.91 19.58 8.53
N THR A 199 11.93 18.84 7.43
CA THR A 199 11.40 19.29 6.13
C THR A 199 9.92 18.91 5.94
N VAL A 200 9.45 17.88 6.62
CA VAL A 200 8.06 17.40 6.57
C VAL A 200 7.43 17.54 7.95
N SER A 201 6.17 17.93 8.02
CA SER A 201 5.43 18.13 9.29
C SER A 201 5.21 16.82 10.07
N TYR A 202 6.27 16.08 10.34
CA TYR A 202 6.27 14.84 11.13
C TYR A 202 6.04 15.06 12.63
N THR A 203 5.48 16.18 13.03
CA THR A 203 5.22 16.49 14.44
C THR A 203 4.35 15.45 15.14
N HIS A 204 3.60 14.64 14.41
CA HIS A 204 2.75 13.58 14.98
C HIS A 204 3.50 12.27 15.23
N LEU A 205 4.63 12.02 14.57
CA LEU A 205 5.42 10.80 14.78
C LEU A 205 6.24 10.82 16.07
N ARG A 206 6.37 11.97 16.73
CA ARG A 206 7.04 12.06 18.04
C ARG A 206 6.36 11.27 19.15
N ALA A 207 5.09 10.86 18.97
CA ALA A 207 4.35 10.06 19.95
C ALA A 207 4.54 8.53 19.77
N HIS A 208 5.17 8.09 18.68
CA HIS A 208 5.45 6.69 18.40
C HIS A 208 6.94 6.53 18.20
N GLU A 209 7.56 5.82 19.11
CA GLU A 209 8.99 5.44 19.22
C GLU A 209 9.82 5.59 17.93
N THR A 210 10.96 6.21 18.04
CA THR A 210 11.93 6.40 16.96
C THR A 210 12.15 5.12 16.16
N CYS A 211 11.76 5.15 14.88
CA CYS A 211 11.78 4.00 13.97
C CYS A 211 13.12 3.24 13.86
N ALA A 212 14.23 3.86 14.24
CA ALA A 212 15.54 3.22 14.27
C ALA A 212 15.59 1.99 15.20
N ASP A 213 14.91 2.04 16.35
CA ASP A 213 14.88 0.94 17.33
C ASP A 213 13.99 -0.23 16.90
N LEU A 214 12.92 0.04 16.12
CA LEU A 214 11.96 -0.98 15.69
C LEU A 214 12.42 -1.78 14.48
N VAL A 215 13.09 -1.15 13.52
CA VAL A 215 13.70 -1.88 12.38
C VAL A 215 14.83 -2.78 12.86
N CYS A 216 15.64 -2.32 13.83
CA CYS A 216 16.69 -3.14 14.42
C CYS A 216 16.14 -4.35 15.18
N ARG A 217 15.02 -4.22 15.93
CA ARG A 217 14.42 -5.36 16.65
C ARG A 217 13.86 -6.42 15.72
N LEU A 218 13.17 -6.06 14.65
CA LEU A 218 12.60 -7.02 13.67
C LEU A 218 13.66 -7.80 12.90
N LEU A 219 14.89 -7.27 12.78
CA LEU A 219 16.02 -7.94 12.12
C LEU A 219 16.90 -8.74 13.11
N LEU A 220 16.78 -8.49 14.41
CA LEU A 220 17.59 -9.15 15.45
C LEU A 220 16.86 -10.31 16.15
N GLU A 221 15.55 -10.48 15.95
CA GLU A 221 14.78 -11.62 16.47
C GLU A 221 14.67 -12.75 15.43
N LYS A 222 15.81 -13.20 14.90
CA LYS A 222 15.95 -14.48 14.19
C LYS A 222 17.00 -15.34 14.87
#